data_3c28dd97f5965904a3d733aeb8a88b64
#
_entry.id   3c28dd97f5965904a3d733aeb8a88b64
#
_cell.length_a   1.000
_cell.length_b   1.000
_cell.length_c   1.000
_cell.angle_alpha   90.00
_cell.angle_beta   90.00
_cell.angle_gamma   90.00
#
_symmetry.space_group_name_H-M   'P 1'
#
loop_
_entity.id
_entity.type
_entity.pdbx_description
1 polymer ?
#
loop_
_entity_poly.entity_id
_entity_poly.type
_entity_poly.pdbx_seq_one_letter_code
_entity_poly.pdbx_strand_id
1 'polypeptide(L)'
;MTKSKTAEKATATAESALETGTAAIKTGMEKALKGYDAFVGYGKDTAEAVTKSATTAGKGFETINSELYSYSKASIEEAVAASKTLLGSKSIHEAFEFQTDFAKSAFEAYVAEVSKISELATATTKDIYAPFKGRMQAWLDTVSAVRAA
;
A
#
# COMPACT_ATOMS: atom_id res chain seq x y z
N MET A 1 7.82 30.76 70.58
CA MET A 1 8.81 30.24 69.64
C MET A 1 8.31 29.03 68.80
N THR A 2 7.41 28.22 69.28
CA THR A 2 6.92 27.01 68.57
C THR A 2 5.98 27.32 67.40
N LYS A 3 5.20 28.39 67.45
CA LYS A 3 4.27 28.79 66.37
C LYS A 3 4.97 29.32 65.13
N SER A 4 6.13 29.95 65.26
CA SER A 4 6.89 30.50 64.14
C SER A 4 7.53 29.38 63.28
N LYS A 5 8.09 28.38 63.95
CA LYS A 5 8.70 27.21 63.20
C LYS A 5 7.69 26.34 62.45
N THR A 6 6.47 26.26 62.97
CA THR A 6 5.41 25.47 62.33
C THR A 6 4.87 26.19 61.10
N ALA A 7 4.73 27.50 61.13
CA ALA A 7 4.32 28.34 60.03
C ALA A 7 5.40 28.36 58.93
N GLU A 8 6.66 28.45 59.26
CA GLU A 8 7.78 28.43 58.33
C GLU A 8 7.93 27.05 57.60
N LYS A 9 7.70 25.99 58.35
CA LYS A 9 7.70 24.66 57.85
C LYS A 9 6.48 24.39 56.89
N ALA A 10 5.34 24.95 57.19
CA ALA A 10 4.14 24.85 56.38
C ALA A 10 4.29 25.62 55.05
N THR A 11 4.88 26.82 55.08
CA THR A 11 5.18 27.60 53.86
C THR A 11 6.22 26.92 52.97
N ALA A 12 7.30 26.41 53.55
CA ALA A 12 8.30 25.66 52.79
C ALA A 12 7.73 24.38 52.13
N THR A 13 6.83 23.69 52.81
CA THR A 13 6.15 22.52 52.28
C THR A 13 5.18 22.91 51.16
N ALA A 14 4.47 24.00 51.29
CA ALA A 14 3.55 24.51 50.26
C ALA A 14 4.31 24.97 49.01
N GLU A 15 5.41 25.67 49.14
CA GLU A 15 6.29 26.08 48.04
C GLU A 15 6.87 24.87 47.32
N SER A 16 7.35 23.88 48.03
CA SER A 16 7.86 22.64 47.44
C SER A 16 6.76 21.86 46.69
N ALA A 17 5.55 21.81 47.22
CA ALA A 17 4.42 21.18 46.54
C ALA A 17 4.01 21.94 45.28
N LEU A 18 4.05 23.28 45.30
CA LEU A 18 3.79 24.11 44.11
C LEU A 18 4.86 23.91 43.02
N GLU A 19 6.12 23.89 43.38
CA GLU A 19 7.21 23.62 42.43
C GLU A 19 7.10 22.24 41.83
N THR A 20 6.85 21.23 42.62
CA THR A 20 6.65 19.84 42.14
C THR A 20 5.43 19.74 41.23
N GLY A 21 4.33 20.37 41.60
CA GLY A 21 3.11 20.41 40.79
C GLY A 21 3.32 21.13 39.48
N THR A 22 3.99 22.28 39.48
CA THR A 22 4.31 23.02 38.25
C THR A 22 5.24 22.25 37.34
N ALA A 23 6.27 21.61 37.89
CA ALA A 23 7.18 20.77 37.14
C ALA A 23 6.47 19.55 36.50
N ALA A 24 5.55 18.93 37.25
CA ALA A 24 4.74 17.82 36.75
C ALA A 24 3.81 18.24 35.59
N ILE A 25 3.16 19.41 35.71
CA ILE A 25 2.32 19.99 34.67
C ILE A 25 3.14 20.28 33.42
N LYS A 26 4.30 20.92 33.55
CA LYS A 26 5.21 21.24 32.46
C LYS A 26 5.67 19.97 31.72
N THR A 27 6.12 18.97 32.46
CA THR A 27 6.53 17.68 31.91
C THR A 27 5.38 16.98 31.21
N GLY A 28 4.18 17.00 31.77
CA GLY A 28 2.98 16.45 31.17
C GLY A 28 2.61 17.14 29.86
N MET A 29 2.69 18.47 29.81
CA MET A 29 2.46 19.24 28.58
C MET A 29 3.50 18.94 27.48
N GLU A 30 4.78 18.88 27.86
CA GLU A 30 5.84 18.52 26.88
C GLU A 30 5.63 17.13 26.30
N LYS A 31 5.25 16.15 27.10
CA LYS A 31 4.92 14.80 26.65
C LYS A 31 3.68 14.78 25.75
N ALA A 32 2.65 15.54 26.09
CA ALA A 32 1.44 15.65 25.29
C ALA A 32 1.72 16.29 23.92
N LEU A 33 2.54 17.35 23.87
CA LEU A 33 2.96 17.99 22.63
C LEU A 33 3.78 17.04 21.75
N LYS A 34 4.72 16.32 22.32
CA LYS A 34 5.51 15.31 21.57
C LYS A 34 4.61 14.19 21.03
N GLY A 35 3.66 13.72 21.80
CA GLY A 35 2.69 12.73 21.37
C GLY A 35 1.81 13.24 20.24
N TYR A 36 1.36 14.49 20.33
CA TYR A 36 0.58 15.13 19.26
C TYR A 36 1.38 15.28 17.97
N ASP A 37 2.63 15.76 18.04
CA ASP A 37 3.51 15.88 16.86
C ASP A 37 3.78 14.53 16.23
N ALA A 38 4.05 13.49 17.01
CA ALA A 38 4.22 12.13 16.51
C ALA A 38 2.96 11.61 15.82
N PHE A 39 1.79 11.87 16.37
CA PHE A 39 0.50 11.49 15.81
C PHE A 39 0.21 12.20 14.48
N VAL A 40 0.46 13.51 14.42
CA VAL A 40 0.29 14.30 13.19
C VAL A 40 1.26 13.84 12.11
N GLY A 41 2.52 13.61 12.46
CA GLY A 41 3.53 13.07 11.54
C GLY A 41 3.12 11.71 10.98
N TYR A 42 2.67 10.80 11.82
CA TYR A 42 2.15 9.50 11.42
C TYR A 42 0.96 9.63 10.47
N GLY A 43 0.03 10.53 10.76
CA GLY A 43 -1.13 10.78 9.91
C GLY A 43 -0.76 11.29 8.52
N LYS A 44 0.19 12.22 8.44
CA LYS A 44 0.73 12.73 7.15
C LYS A 44 1.39 11.64 6.33
N ASP A 45 2.27 10.87 6.94
CA ASP A 45 2.98 9.79 6.27
C ASP A 45 2.04 8.67 5.83
N THR A 46 1.02 8.38 6.63
CA THR A 46 -0.03 7.42 6.27
C THR A 46 -0.86 7.91 5.09
N ALA A 47 -1.24 9.19 5.06
CA ALA A 47 -1.94 9.79 3.93
C ALA A 47 -1.10 9.73 2.65
N GLU A 48 0.20 10.00 2.74
CA GLU A 48 1.13 9.86 1.61
C GLU A 48 1.22 8.41 1.14
N ALA A 49 1.32 7.43 2.05
CA ALA A 49 1.32 6.02 1.72
C ALA A 49 0.03 5.59 1.01
N VAL A 50 -1.12 6.05 1.47
CA VAL A 50 -2.42 5.78 0.82
C VAL A 50 -2.46 6.38 -0.58
N THR A 51 -1.99 7.62 -0.75
CA THR A 51 -1.93 8.28 -2.06
C THR A 51 -1.01 7.54 -3.03
N LYS A 52 0.18 7.14 -2.58
CA LYS A 52 1.12 6.34 -3.38
C LYS A 52 0.51 5.01 -3.79
N SER A 53 -0.14 4.32 -2.87
CA SER A 53 -0.81 3.04 -3.15
C SER A 53 -1.95 3.19 -4.14
N ALA A 54 -2.77 4.23 -4.03
CA ALA A 54 -3.84 4.52 -4.96
C ALA A 54 -3.30 4.82 -6.37
N THR A 55 -2.22 5.61 -6.47
CA THR A 55 -1.55 5.90 -7.74
C THR A 55 -0.96 4.64 -8.36
N THR A 56 -0.30 3.80 -7.56
CA THR A 56 0.26 2.52 -8.00
C THR A 56 -0.82 1.56 -8.47
N ALA A 57 -1.93 1.47 -7.76
CA ALA A 57 -3.09 0.66 -8.15
C ALA A 57 -3.66 1.13 -9.49
N GLY A 58 -3.81 2.45 -9.69
CA GLY A 58 -4.26 3.04 -10.94
C GLY A 58 -3.34 2.69 -12.12
N LYS A 59 -2.03 2.84 -11.94
CA LYS A 59 -1.03 2.48 -12.96
C LYS A 59 -1.02 0.98 -13.26
N GLY A 60 -1.10 0.14 -12.25
CA GLY A 60 -1.18 -1.30 -12.40
C GLY A 60 -2.43 -1.72 -13.16
N PHE A 61 -3.56 -1.13 -12.86
CA PHE A 61 -4.82 -1.36 -13.57
C PHE A 61 -4.74 -0.92 -15.04
N GLU A 62 -4.16 0.26 -15.30
CA GLU A 62 -3.93 0.72 -16.68
C GLU A 62 -3.03 -0.25 -17.46
N THR A 63 -1.96 -0.76 -16.84
CA THR A 63 -1.05 -1.72 -17.44
C THR A 63 -1.77 -3.01 -17.79
N ILE A 64 -2.57 -3.57 -16.88
CA ILE A 64 -3.37 -4.78 -17.10
C ILE A 64 -4.40 -4.54 -18.22
N ASN A 65 -5.09 -3.42 -18.18
CA ASN A 65 -6.09 -3.05 -19.19
C ASN A 65 -5.48 -2.88 -20.57
N SER A 66 -4.32 -2.24 -20.65
CA SER A 66 -3.54 -2.10 -21.90
C SER A 66 -3.09 -3.45 -22.44
N GLU A 67 -2.65 -4.35 -21.60
CA GLU A 67 -2.27 -5.72 -21.98
C GLU A 67 -3.46 -6.51 -22.50
N LEU A 68 -4.60 -6.45 -21.82
CA LEU A 68 -5.84 -7.07 -22.28
C LEU A 68 -6.31 -6.52 -23.62
N TYR A 69 -6.20 -5.21 -23.82
CA TYR A 69 -6.53 -4.59 -25.09
C TYR A 69 -5.62 -5.08 -26.21
N SER A 70 -4.31 -5.09 -25.99
CA SER A 70 -3.33 -5.58 -26.97
C SER A 70 -3.54 -7.04 -27.31
N TYR A 71 -3.80 -7.87 -26.32
CA TYR A 71 -4.12 -9.29 -26.51
C TYR A 71 -5.40 -9.48 -27.31
N SER A 72 -6.46 -8.76 -26.98
CA SER A 72 -7.75 -8.83 -27.69
C SER A 72 -7.60 -8.41 -29.15
N LYS A 73 -6.86 -7.33 -29.40
CA LYS A 73 -6.58 -6.86 -30.76
C LYS A 73 -5.78 -7.87 -31.56
N ALA A 74 -4.71 -8.42 -31.00
CA ALA A 74 -3.90 -9.45 -31.64
C ALA A 74 -4.73 -10.71 -31.91
N SER A 75 -5.56 -11.14 -30.97
CA SER A 75 -6.44 -12.30 -31.13
C SER A 75 -7.45 -12.13 -32.27
N ILE A 76 -8.02 -10.93 -32.40
CA ILE A 76 -8.95 -10.62 -33.49
C ILE A 76 -8.22 -10.63 -34.85
N GLU A 77 -7.04 -10.01 -34.93
CA GLU A 77 -6.22 -10.00 -36.13
C GLU A 77 -5.80 -11.41 -36.55
N GLU A 78 -5.39 -12.25 -35.62
CA GLU A 78 -5.07 -13.65 -35.85
C GLU A 78 -6.29 -14.45 -36.31
N ALA A 79 -7.46 -14.24 -35.71
CA ALA A 79 -8.69 -14.89 -36.11
C ALA A 79 -9.11 -14.50 -37.51
N VAL A 80 -8.96 -13.24 -37.89
CA VAL A 80 -9.23 -12.77 -39.28
C VAL A 80 -8.25 -13.40 -40.27
N ALA A 81 -6.95 -13.42 -39.94
CA ALA A 81 -5.93 -14.05 -40.76
C ALA A 81 -6.18 -15.57 -40.91
N ALA A 82 -6.54 -16.24 -39.82
CA ALA A 82 -6.90 -17.66 -39.80
C ALA A 82 -8.11 -17.95 -40.68
N SER A 83 -9.14 -17.11 -40.65
CA SER A 83 -10.32 -17.24 -41.47
C SER A 83 -9.97 -17.14 -42.98
N LYS A 84 -9.10 -16.20 -43.35
CA LYS A 84 -8.62 -16.06 -44.73
C LYS A 84 -7.82 -17.27 -45.19
N THR A 85 -6.95 -17.80 -44.33
CA THR A 85 -6.17 -18.99 -44.62
C THR A 85 -7.08 -20.21 -44.77
N LEU A 86 -8.07 -20.35 -43.91
CA LEU A 86 -9.04 -21.46 -43.95
C LEU A 86 -9.87 -21.44 -45.23
N LEU A 87 -10.33 -20.26 -45.66
CA LEU A 87 -11.07 -20.09 -46.91
C LEU A 87 -10.21 -20.37 -48.15
N GLY A 88 -8.90 -20.16 -48.06
CA GLY A 88 -7.94 -20.46 -49.12
C GLY A 88 -7.43 -21.90 -49.13
N SER A 89 -7.85 -22.76 -48.22
CA SER A 89 -7.45 -24.15 -48.11
C SER A 89 -7.92 -24.95 -49.33
N LYS A 90 -7.03 -25.77 -49.88
CA LYS A 90 -7.29 -26.56 -51.10
C LYS A 90 -7.98 -27.89 -50.82
N SER A 91 -7.97 -28.38 -49.59
CA SER A 91 -8.57 -29.64 -49.19
C SER A 91 -9.16 -29.54 -47.77
N ILE A 92 -10.10 -30.45 -47.46
CA ILE A 92 -10.68 -30.56 -46.10
C ILE A 92 -9.61 -30.96 -45.07
N HIS A 93 -8.67 -31.82 -45.51
CA HIS A 93 -7.57 -32.25 -44.65
C HIS A 93 -6.64 -31.08 -44.27
N GLU A 94 -6.27 -30.26 -45.23
CA GLU A 94 -5.46 -29.05 -45.00
C GLU A 94 -6.18 -28.06 -44.07
N ALA A 95 -7.47 -27.84 -44.32
CA ALA A 95 -8.29 -26.99 -43.46
C ALA A 95 -8.36 -27.50 -42.00
N PHE A 96 -8.50 -28.80 -41.82
CA PHE A 96 -8.55 -29.44 -40.51
C PHE A 96 -7.21 -29.36 -39.79
N GLU A 97 -6.09 -29.61 -40.46
CA GLU A 97 -4.75 -29.46 -39.89
C GLU A 97 -4.50 -28.01 -39.44
N PHE A 98 -4.84 -27.05 -40.30
CA PHE A 98 -4.69 -25.64 -40.01
C PHE A 98 -5.54 -25.23 -38.77
N GLN A 99 -6.79 -25.68 -38.71
CA GLN A 99 -7.68 -25.39 -37.59
C GLN A 99 -7.16 -26.00 -36.30
N THR A 100 -6.60 -27.20 -36.35
CA THR A 100 -6.00 -27.85 -35.16
C THR A 100 -4.77 -27.09 -34.68
N ASP A 101 -3.88 -26.70 -35.59
CA ASP A 101 -2.68 -25.93 -35.25
C ASP A 101 -3.04 -24.53 -34.73
N PHE A 102 -4.04 -23.90 -35.32
CA PHE A 102 -4.54 -22.60 -34.86
C PHE A 102 -5.12 -22.70 -33.44
N ALA A 103 -5.96 -23.70 -33.17
CA ALA A 103 -6.54 -23.92 -31.85
C ALA A 103 -5.47 -24.16 -30.78
N LYS A 104 -4.44 -24.94 -31.13
CA LYS A 104 -3.28 -25.18 -30.24
C LYS A 104 -2.51 -23.91 -29.96
N SER A 105 -2.19 -23.12 -30.96
CA SER A 105 -1.49 -21.85 -30.82
C SER A 105 -2.31 -20.84 -30.06
N ALA A 106 -3.61 -20.76 -30.30
CA ALA A 106 -4.52 -19.88 -29.57
C ALA A 106 -4.62 -20.26 -28.09
N PHE A 107 -4.63 -21.54 -27.77
CA PHE A 107 -4.63 -22.03 -26.40
C PHE A 107 -3.31 -21.72 -25.69
N GLU A 108 -2.17 -21.93 -26.33
CA GLU A 108 -0.85 -21.60 -25.80
C GLU A 108 -0.73 -20.10 -25.55
N ALA A 109 -1.20 -19.26 -26.47
CA ALA A 109 -1.23 -17.80 -26.32
C ALA A 109 -2.13 -17.38 -25.16
N TYR A 110 -3.28 -18.01 -24.99
CA TYR A 110 -4.20 -17.76 -23.89
C TYR A 110 -3.55 -18.09 -22.52
N VAL A 111 -2.90 -19.24 -22.41
CA VAL A 111 -2.21 -19.66 -21.18
C VAL A 111 -1.07 -18.69 -20.85
N ALA A 112 -0.30 -18.28 -21.84
CA ALA A 112 0.76 -17.31 -21.69
C ALA A 112 0.22 -15.95 -21.20
N GLU A 113 -0.90 -15.50 -21.75
CA GLU A 113 -1.55 -14.25 -21.38
C GLU A 113 -2.10 -14.29 -19.96
N VAL A 114 -2.75 -15.39 -19.56
CA VAL A 114 -3.23 -15.59 -18.18
C VAL A 114 -2.06 -15.53 -17.19
N SER A 115 -0.94 -16.17 -17.52
CA SER A 115 0.27 -16.12 -16.70
C SER A 115 0.83 -14.70 -16.60
N LYS A 116 0.88 -13.97 -17.68
CA LYS A 116 1.36 -12.58 -17.74
C LYS A 116 0.49 -11.64 -16.91
N ILE A 117 -0.82 -11.74 -17.04
CA ILE A 117 -1.77 -10.94 -16.24
C ILE A 117 -1.65 -11.30 -14.76
N SER A 118 -1.49 -12.57 -14.43
CA SER A 118 -1.27 -13.02 -13.05
C SER A 118 0.02 -12.44 -12.46
N GLU A 119 1.10 -12.41 -13.21
CA GLU A 119 2.36 -11.77 -12.80
C GLU A 119 2.19 -10.26 -12.60
N LEU A 120 1.52 -9.57 -13.52
CA LEU A 120 1.22 -8.16 -13.42
C LEU A 120 0.36 -7.83 -12.19
N ALA A 121 -0.67 -8.64 -11.94
CA ALA A 121 -1.52 -8.49 -10.77
C ALA A 121 -0.73 -8.72 -9.46
N THR A 122 0.13 -9.71 -9.43
CA THR A 122 1.00 -9.99 -8.27
C THR A 122 1.99 -8.86 -8.03
N ALA A 123 2.65 -8.36 -9.07
CA ALA A 123 3.57 -7.24 -8.98
C ALA A 123 2.85 -5.96 -8.52
N THR A 124 1.69 -5.67 -9.06
CA THR A 124 0.86 -4.52 -8.67
C THR A 124 0.46 -4.62 -7.20
N THR A 125 0.05 -5.81 -6.74
CA THR A 125 -0.31 -6.04 -5.34
C THR A 125 0.88 -5.79 -4.42
N LYS A 126 2.06 -6.27 -4.76
CA LYS A 126 3.29 -6.02 -3.99
C LYS A 126 3.61 -4.53 -3.93
N ASP A 127 3.49 -3.83 -5.04
CA ASP A 127 3.78 -2.40 -5.13
C ASP A 127 2.76 -1.56 -4.34
N ILE A 128 1.50 -1.97 -4.30
CA ILE A 128 0.46 -1.36 -3.48
C ILE A 128 0.79 -1.51 -1.98
N TYR A 129 1.25 -2.69 -1.57
CA TYR A 129 1.59 -2.94 -0.17
C TYR A 129 2.93 -2.35 0.27
N ALA A 130 3.85 -2.09 -0.65
CA ALA A 130 5.19 -1.59 -0.32
C ALA A 130 5.19 -0.34 0.58
N PRO A 131 4.38 0.71 0.33
CA PRO A 131 4.31 1.86 1.22
C PRO A 131 3.78 1.54 2.62
N PHE A 132 2.93 0.54 2.76
CA PHE A 132 2.33 0.15 4.04
C PHE A 132 3.26 -0.68 4.91
N LYS A 133 4.24 -1.38 4.36
CA LYS A 133 5.24 -2.14 5.14
C LYS A 133 5.98 -1.24 6.11
N GLY A 134 6.43 -0.07 5.65
CA GLY A 134 7.08 0.92 6.51
C GLY A 134 6.13 1.54 7.53
N ARG A 135 4.84 1.64 7.20
CA ARG A 135 3.83 2.23 8.10
C ARG A 135 3.50 1.34 9.29
N MET A 136 3.52 0.03 9.13
CA MET A 136 3.34 -0.91 10.24
C MET A 136 4.44 -0.72 11.30
N GLN A 137 5.70 -0.63 10.88
CA GLN A 137 6.82 -0.39 11.79
C GLN A 137 6.71 0.99 12.46
N ALA A 138 6.39 2.03 11.69
CA ALA A 138 6.20 3.37 12.22
C ALA A 138 5.05 3.45 13.24
N TRP A 139 3.99 2.70 13.03
CA TRP A 139 2.89 2.60 14.00
C TRP A 139 3.35 1.95 15.30
N LEU A 140 4.07 0.85 15.22
CA LEU A 140 4.64 0.17 16.39
C LEU A 140 5.59 1.10 17.17
N ASP A 141 6.44 1.82 16.47
CA ASP A 141 7.37 2.79 17.08
C ASP A 141 6.62 3.94 17.79
N THR A 142 5.56 4.44 17.16
CA THR A 142 4.70 5.50 17.74
C THR A 142 4.00 5.01 19.00
N VAL A 143 3.41 3.81 18.97
CA VAL A 143 2.76 3.22 20.14
C VAL A 143 3.75 2.96 21.27
N SER A 144 4.94 2.48 20.94
CA SER A 144 6.02 2.26 21.92
C SER A 144 6.47 3.57 22.56
N ALA A 145 6.62 4.64 21.79
CA ALA A 145 6.99 5.97 22.30
C ALA A 145 5.93 6.54 23.23
N VAL A 146 4.65 6.41 22.89
CA VAL A 146 3.54 6.84 23.75
C VAL A 146 3.48 6.02 25.03
N ARG A 147 3.75 4.72 24.95
CA ARG A 147 3.73 3.83 26.12
C ARG A 147 4.91 4.06 27.06
N ALA A 148 6.06 4.46 26.53
CA ALA A 148 7.26 4.79 27.31
C ALA A 148 7.18 6.17 27.96
N ALA A 149 6.32 7.03 27.49
CA ALA A 149 6.07 8.36 28.06
C ALA A 149 5.09 8.27 29.23
#